data_6413feacce81b8c2c93bf561a076579c
#
_entry.id   6413feacce81b8c2c93bf561a076579c
#
_cell.length_a   1.000
_cell.length_b   1.000
_cell.length_c   1.000
_cell.angle_alpha   90.00
_cell.angle_beta   90.00
_cell.angle_gamma   90.00
#
_symmetry.space_group_name_H-M   'P 1'
#
loop_
_entity.id
_entity.type
_entity.pdbx_description
1 polymer ?
#
loop_
_entity_poly.entity_id
_entity_poly.type
_entity_poly.pdbx_seq_one_letter_code
_entity_poly.pdbx_strand_id
1 'polypeptide(L)'
;MNRLLTASVLALATALPAQAETFRWSATTDPQTMDPHAVSSAPVLGFLNNVYEGLVRRGRDMAIEPALAESWEPLPDGAGWRFTLRQGVTFHDGAAFNADDVLFSYERASSEDSDVASWFAVVSGVEVVDEYTVDILTTSPQPIFPDSIANWMMMDSDWAAANGAERPARDTENFATRNVNGTAAFMLQSRQPDLETVLVPFDGWWGEVEHNVTEAIFTPIQNSATAVAALLAGDVDLIDPVPVQDADRVNASDGVHVLSGIEARVIMLGYGHDHETLLSGEDNIFADVRVRQAVGHAINVPAILQAIMGGNAEEASQLVSPAMRGFSEANAARPAYDQDLARSLIAEAGAEGATFNLSCPNDRYLNDEAVCQAVVGMLAQVGLNAQLETMPVSNYWPELRADNYDMYLLGWSPGTFDAEHPLRFLVHTNGERLGTWNFGGYSNPRIDEMLPLIQSEIDPDARQAMLDEAAAIVQQDAVYNTMYVQPLLWGVADGIELTQRPDNFFILRWVRMGLPVE
;
A
#
# COMPACT_ATOMS: atom_id res chain seq x y z
N MET A 1 -32.01 55.90 51.74
CA MET A 1 -31.47 56.07 50.38
C MET A 1 -30.17 55.20 50.32
N ASN A 2 -30.31 53.92 50.00
CA ASN A 2 -29.17 53.03 49.87
C ASN A 2 -28.84 52.88 48.37
N ARG A 3 -27.65 53.29 47.96
CA ARG A 3 -27.10 53.07 46.61
C ARG A 3 -26.32 51.72 46.63
N LEU A 4 -26.83 50.74 45.95
CA LEU A 4 -26.12 49.50 45.63
C LEU A 4 -25.15 49.81 44.48
N LEU A 5 -23.86 49.65 44.74
CA LEU A 5 -22.79 49.61 43.73
C LEU A 5 -22.66 48.20 43.19
N THR A 6 -23.05 47.99 41.93
CA THR A 6 -22.81 46.74 41.19
C THR A 6 -21.39 46.78 40.64
N ALA A 7 -20.51 45.96 41.17
CA ALA A 7 -19.18 45.74 40.61
C ALA A 7 -19.26 44.70 39.49
N SER A 8 -19.04 45.12 38.25
CA SER A 8 -18.87 44.21 37.10
C SER A 8 -17.47 43.63 37.13
N VAL A 9 -17.37 42.32 37.37
CA VAL A 9 -16.11 41.55 37.22
C VAL A 9 -15.94 41.26 35.75
N LEU A 10 -14.97 41.94 35.10
CA LEU A 10 -14.52 41.63 33.75
C LEU A 10 -13.62 40.37 33.84
N ALA A 11 -14.09 39.20 33.41
CA ALA A 11 -13.26 38.02 33.24
C ALA A 11 -12.35 38.25 32.00
N LEU A 12 -11.08 38.51 32.23
CA LEU A 12 -10.06 38.42 31.19
C LEU A 12 -9.87 36.94 30.88
N ALA A 13 -10.36 36.47 29.75
CA ALA A 13 -9.94 35.21 29.16
C ALA A 13 -8.48 35.41 28.72
N THR A 14 -7.54 34.85 29.46
CA THR A 14 -6.14 34.71 29.03
C THR A 14 -6.15 33.68 27.91
N ALA A 15 -6.08 34.10 26.65
CA ALA A 15 -5.69 33.24 25.56
C ALA A 15 -4.26 32.74 25.88
N LEU A 16 -4.13 31.46 26.23
CA LEU A 16 -2.82 30.82 26.26
C LEU A 16 -2.27 30.91 24.82
N PRO A 17 -1.02 31.31 24.63
CA PRO A 17 -0.41 31.23 23.31
C PRO A 17 -0.51 29.77 22.84
N ALA A 18 -1.03 29.53 21.66
CA ALA A 18 -0.90 28.23 21.01
C ALA A 18 0.60 27.93 20.96
N GLN A 19 1.01 26.88 21.66
CA GLN A 19 2.40 26.45 21.62
C GLN A 19 2.64 25.95 20.19
N ALA A 20 3.72 26.39 19.56
CA ALA A 20 4.09 25.90 18.24
C ALA A 20 4.46 24.42 18.37
N GLU A 21 3.69 23.55 17.71
CA GLU A 21 3.91 22.10 17.74
C GLU A 21 4.65 21.70 16.46
N THR A 22 5.97 21.51 16.60
CA THR A 22 6.79 20.98 15.50
C THR A 22 6.76 19.46 15.57
N PHE A 23 6.26 18.82 14.52
CA PHE A 23 6.25 17.37 14.37
C PHE A 23 7.45 16.91 13.53
N ARG A 24 8.27 16.00 14.05
CA ARG A 24 9.46 15.46 13.38
C ARG A 24 9.26 13.99 13.09
N TRP A 25 9.41 13.61 11.83
CA TRP A 25 9.30 12.19 11.50
C TRP A 25 10.41 11.72 10.56
N SER A 26 10.63 10.41 10.58
CA SER A 26 11.65 9.77 9.76
C SER A 26 11.12 8.48 9.12
N ALA A 27 11.56 8.24 7.90
CA ALA A 27 11.46 6.95 7.22
C ALA A 27 12.83 6.55 6.67
N THR A 28 12.95 5.32 6.18
CA THR A 28 14.23 4.78 5.68
C THR A 28 14.68 5.40 4.36
N THR A 29 13.75 5.99 3.59
CA THR A 29 14.04 6.57 2.26
C THR A 29 13.48 7.98 2.14
N ASP A 30 14.21 8.86 1.46
CA ASP A 30 13.71 10.15 1.02
C ASP A 30 12.77 9.98 -0.19
N PRO A 31 11.67 10.76 -0.32
CA PRO A 31 10.92 10.78 -1.57
C PRO A 31 11.82 11.25 -2.72
N GLN A 32 11.94 10.42 -3.74
CA GLN A 32 12.86 10.68 -4.87
C GLN A 32 12.49 11.94 -5.66
N THR A 33 11.21 12.31 -5.63
CA THR A 33 10.65 13.44 -6.38
C THR A 33 9.45 14.02 -5.64
N MET A 34 9.17 15.31 -5.92
CA MET A 34 7.92 15.97 -5.56
C MET A 34 6.90 15.98 -6.70
N ASP A 35 7.26 15.43 -7.87
CA ASP A 35 6.37 15.30 -9.02
C ASP A 35 5.42 14.10 -8.84
N PRO A 36 4.08 14.32 -8.74
CA PRO A 36 3.13 13.26 -8.40
C PRO A 36 2.91 12.22 -9.51
N HIS A 37 3.39 12.48 -10.73
CA HIS A 37 3.22 11.57 -11.87
C HIS A 37 4.53 10.93 -12.33
N ALA A 38 5.66 11.28 -11.72
CA ALA A 38 6.97 10.80 -12.15
C ALA A 38 7.36 9.44 -11.54
N VAL A 39 6.89 9.12 -10.32
CA VAL A 39 7.22 7.87 -9.60
C VAL A 39 6.01 7.34 -8.83
N SER A 40 5.62 6.09 -9.09
CA SER A 40 4.45 5.43 -8.48
C SER A 40 4.78 4.60 -7.22
N SER A 41 5.95 4.78 -6.61
CA SER A 41 6.34 4.03 -5.42
C SER A 41 5.59 4.49 -4.17
N ALA A 42 5.27 3.56 -3.26
CA ALA A 42 4.52 3.85 -2.05
C ALA A 42 5.15 4.94 -1.15
N PRO A 43 6.48 5.00 -0.93
CA PRO A 43 7.08 6.08 -0.15
C PRO A 43 6.88 7.47 -0.77
N VAL A 44 6.94 7.58 -2.10
CA VAL A 44 6.71 8.85 -2.80
C VAL A 44 5.24 9.24 -2.71
N LEU A 45 4.32 8.35 -3.08
CA LEU A 45 2.88 8.62 -3.03
C LEU A 45 2.39 8.93 -1.61
N GLY A 46 2.89 8.19 -0.60
CA GLY A 46 2.54 8.42 0.81
C GLY A 46 2.97 9.80 1.29
N PHE A 47 4.19 10.25 0.93
CA PHE A 47 4.66 11.58 1.25
C PHE A 47 3.83 12.67 0.54
N LEU A 48 3.60 12.49 -0.77
CA LEU A 48 2.92 13.48 -1.61
C LEU A 48 1.43 13.66 -1.26
N ASN A 49 0.77 12.67 -0.66
CA ASN A 49 -0.59 12.81 -0.12
C ASN A 49 -0.72 13.88 0.98
N ASN A 50 0.38 14.42 1.50
CA ASN A 50 0.37 15.51 2.46
C ASN A 50 0.36 16.90 1.80
N VAL A 51 0.74 16.97 0.51
CA VAL A 51 0.88 18.25 -0.22
C VAL A 51 0.01 18.33 -1.48
N TYR A 52 -0.44 17.20 -2.03
CA TYR A 52 -1.38 17.12 -3.15
C TYR A 52 -2.65 16.36 -2.75
N GLU A 53 -3.73 16.57 -3.50
CA GLU A 53 -4.97 15.80 -3.39
C GLU A 53 -5.41 15.25 -4.74
N GLY A 54 -6.14 14.13 -4.70
CA GLY A 54 -6.84 13.56 -5.85
C GLY A 54 -8.30 14.03 -5.91
N LEU A 55 -9.04 13.55 -6.91
CA LEU A 55 -10.50 13.74 -6.97
C LEU A 55 -11.19 13.07 -5.77
N VAL A 56 -10.72 11.91 -5.41
CA VAL A 56 -11.12 11.13 -4.24
C VAL A 56 -9.88 10.80 -3.42
N ARG A 57 -10.06 10.41 -2.16
CA ARG A 57 -8.99 9.99 -1.26
C ARG A 57 -9.40 8.78 -0.43
N ARG A 58 -8.44 8.11 0.20
CA ARG A 58 -8.73 7.08 1.19
C ARG A 58 -8.83 7.69 2.59
N GLY A 59 -9.90 7.34 3.29
CA GLY A 59 -10.12 7.67 4.70
C GLY A 59 -9.23 6.87 5.66
N ARG A 60 -9.48 7.04 6.97
CA ARG A 60 -8.78 6.30 8.03
C ARG A 60 -9.05 4.78 7.98
N ASP A 61 -10.24 4.40 7.54
CA ASP A 61 -10.70 3.02 7.37
C ASP A 61 -10.46 2.45 5.95
N MET A 62 -9.69 3.16 5.12
CA MET A 62 -9.43 2.85 3.71
C MET A 62 -10.62 2.97 2.77
N ALA A 63 -11.80 3.38 3.24
CA ALA A 63 -12.93 3.72 2.38
C ALA A 63 -12.59 4.91 1.48
N ILE A 64 -13.19 4.95 0.28
CA ILE A 64 -13.06 6.10 -0.62
C ILE A 64 -13.96 7.22 -0.13
N GLU A 65 -13.36 8.39 0.06
CA GLU A 65 -14.00 9.62 0.52
C GLU A 65 -13.91 10.73 -0.55
N PRO A 66 -14.87 11.69 -0.55
CA PRO A 66 -14.74 12.92 -1.30
C PRO A 66 -13.46 13.70 -0.96
N ALA A 67 -12.80 14.22 -2.01
CA ALA A 67 -11.68 15.14 -1.87
C ALA A 67 -11.91 16.34 -2.77
N LEU A 68 -11.17 16.52 -3.87
CA LEU A 68 -11.41 17.60 -4.83
C LEU A 68 -12.72 17.43 -5.63
N ALA A 69 -13.26 16.21 -5.70
CA ALA A 69 -14.64 15.97 -6.09
C ALA A 69 -15.53 15.84 -4.83
N GLU A 70 -16.68 16.53 -4.81
CA GLU A 70 -17.68 16.40 -3.74
C GLU A 70 -18.51 15.13 -3.88
N SER A 71 -18.69 14.68 -5.13
CA SER A 71 -19.45 13.46 -5.46
C SER A 71 -19.02 12.91 -6.81
N TRP A 72 -19.37 11.65 -7.03
CA TRP A 72 -19.20 10.96 -8.31
C TRP A 72 -20.33 9.98 -8.53
N GLU A 73 -20.67 9.75 -9.79
CA GLU A 73 -21.71 8.80 -10.20
C GLU A 73 -21.32 8.11 -11.51
N PRO A 74 -21.72 6.84 -11.72
CA PRO A 74 -21.48 6.18 -12.98
C PRO A 74 -22.29 6.85 -14.11
N LEU A 75 -21.66 6.99 -15.27
CA LEU A 75 -22.36 7.41 -16.48
C LEU A 75 -23.29 6.29 -16.99
N PRO A 76 -24.35 6.64 -17.76
CA PRO A 76 -25.25 5.65 -18.36
C PRO A 76 -24.48 4.56 -19.12
N ASP A 77 -25.01 3.33 -19.08
CA ASP A 77 -24.46 2.16 -19.76
C ASP A 77 -23.00 1.79 -19.37
N GLY A 78 -22.51 2.32 -18.23
CA GLY A 78 -21.16 2.07 -17.75
C GLY A 78 -20.07 2.74 -18.60
N ALA A 79 -20.41 3.81 -19.33
CA ALA A 79 -19.49 4.53 -20.22
C ALA A 79 -18.37 5.27 -19.49
N GLY A 80 -18.38 5.29 -18.15
CA GLY A 80 -17.40 5.97 -17.31
C GLY A 80 -18.02 6.54 -16.04
N TRP A 81 -17.44 7.60 -15.53
CA TRP A 81 -17.83 8.23 -14.28
C TRP A 81 -17.88 9.75 -14.41
N ARG A 82 -18.93 10.38 -13.88
CA ARG A 82 -19.03 11.82 -13.71
C ARG A 82 -18.54 12.20 -12.34
N PHE A 83 -17.68 13.23 -12.27
CA PHE A 83 -17.21 13.83 -11.03
C PHE A 83 -17.68 15.27 -10.94
N THR A 84 -18.35 15.63 -9.83
CA THR A 84 -18.70 17.01 -9.50
C THR A 84 -17.59 17.58 -8.61
N LEU A 85 -16.89 18.60 -9.09
CA LEU A 85 -15.75 19.18 -8.42
C LEU A 85 -16.17 20.14 -7.31
N ARG A 86 -15.35 20.23 -6.27
CA ARG A 86 -15.49 21.16 -5.17
C ARG A 86 -15.19 22.58 -5.62
N GLN A 87 -16.10 23.51 -5.30
CA GLN A 87 -15.92 24.93 -5.62
C GLN A 87 -15.14 25.65 -4.53
N GLY A 88 -14.38 26.67 -4.91
CA GLY A 88 -13.62 27.53 -3.99
C GLY A 88 -12.34 26.91 -3.45
N VAL A 89 -11.89 25.80 -4.00
CA VAL A 89 -10.56 25.24 -3.71
C VAL A 89 -9.49 26.08 -4.38
N THR A 90 -8.39 26.31 -3.66
CA THR A 90 -7.20 26.98 -4.21
C THR A 90 -5.96 26.10 -4.07
N PHE A 91 -5.06 26.22 -5.01
CA PHE A 91 -3.69 25.72 -4.90
C PHE A 91 -2.91 26.51 -3.86
N HIS A 92 -1.73 26.04 -3.46
CA HIS A 92 -0.90 26.66 -2.42
C HIS A 92 -0.44 28.09 -2.77
N ASP A 93 -0.36 28.44 -4.05
CA ASP A 93 -0.04 29.78 -4.52
C ASP A 93 -1.27 30.71 -4.63
N GLY A 94 -2.48 30.17 -4.38
CA GLY A 94 -3.75 30.89 -4.42
C GLY A 94 -4.50 30.84 -5.75
N ALA A 95 -3.99 30.13 -6.77
CA ALA A 95 -4.72 29.86 -8.01
C ALA A 95 -5.96 29.00 -7.75
N ALA A 96 -7.04 29.21 -8.49
CA ALA A 96 -8.28 28.44 -8.32
C ALA A 96 -8.18 27.09 -9.02
N PHE A 97 -8.63 26.02 -8.33
CA PHE A 97 -8.77 24.68 -8.92
C PHE A 97 -10.08 24.57 -9.70
N ASN A 98 -10.02 23.98 -10.89
CA ASN A 98 -11.19 23.74 -11.76
C ASN A 98 -11.01 22.50 -12.67
N ALA A 99 -11.96 22.29 -13.60
CA ALA A 99 -11.99 21.16 -14.51
C ALA A 99 -10.82 21.13 -15.52
N ASP A 100 -10.24 22.26 -15.87
CA ASP A 100 -9.08 22.31 -16.78
C ASP A 100 -7.84 21.69 -16.13
N ASP A 101 -7.68 21.83 -14.80
CA ASP A 101 -6.58 21.17 -14.06
C ASP A 101 -6.74 19.66 -13.99
N VAL A 102 -7.99 19.16 -13.94
CA VAL A 102 -8.26 17.72 -14.01
C VAL A 102 -7.88 17.17 -15.40
N LEU A 103 -8.31 17.87 -16.46
CA LEU A 103 -7.95 17.48 -17.83
C LEU A 103 -6.43 17.50 -18.03
N PHE A 104 -5.77 18.56 -17.61
CA PHE A 104 -4.31 18.68 -17.64
C PHE A 104 -3.63 17.54 -16.88
N SER A 105 -4.08 17.28 -15.64
CA SER A 105 -3.52 16.22 -14.81
C SER A 105 -3.71 14.83 -15.43
N TYR A 106 -4.84 14.60 -16.15
CA TYR A 106 -5.04 13.36 -16.90
C TYR A 106 -4.08 13.24 -18.09
N GLU A 107 -3.99 14.28 -18.93
CA GLU A 107 -3.08 14.26 -20.09
C GLU A 107 -1.63 14.02 -19.67
N ARG A 108 -1.23 14.66 -18.56
CA ARG A 108 0.10 14.51 -17.97
C ARG A 108 0.32 13.12 -17.40
N ALA A 109 -0.60 12.61 -16.56
CA ALA A 109 -0.49 11.32 -15.89
C ALA A 109 -0.60 10.13 -16.86
N SER A 110 -1.34 10.27 -17.97
CA SER A 110 -1.48 9.22 -19.00
C SER A 110 -0.39 9.22 -20.07
N SER A 111 0.53 10.20 -20.04
CA SER A 111 1.60 10.32 -21.02
C SER A 111 2.65 9.19 -20.88
N GLU A 112 3.42 8.96 -21.94
CA GLU A 112 4.49 7.95 -21.97
C GLU A 112 5.65 8.23 -20.99
N ASP A 113 5.83 9.49 -20.58
CA ASP A 113 6.84 9.92 -19.61
C ASP A 113 6.39 9.67 -18.15
N SER A 114 5.14 9.28 -17.93
CA SER A 114 4.55 9.07 -16.61
C SER A 114 4.72 7.64 -16.11
N ASP A 115 5.08 7.49 -14.83
CA ASP A 115 5.14 6.18 -14.16
C ASP A 115 3.75 5.66 -13.74
N VAL A 116 2.74 6.54 -13.73
CA VAL A 116 1.34 6.18 -13.41
C VAL A 116 0.46 5.99 -14.65
N ALA A 117 1.01 6.05 -15.85
CA ALA A 117 0.26 5.94 -17.10
C ALA A 117 -0.61 4.68 -17.19
N SER A 118 -0.17 3.57 -16.61
CA SER A 118 -0.90 2.30 -16.59
C SER A 118 -2.23 2.36 -15.80
N TRP A 119 -2.40 3.32 -14.88
CA TRP A 119 -3.65 3.51 -14.13
C TRP A 119 -4.80 3.95 -15.04
N PHE A 120 -4.47 4.58 -16.16
CA PHE A 120 -5.42 5.10 -17.16
C PHE A 120 -5.59 4.20 -18.38
N ALA A 121 -5.08 2.96 -18.36
CA ALA A 121 -5.17 2.03 -19.49
C ALA A 121 -6.61 1.72 -19.95
N VAL A 122 -7.57 1.87 -19.03
CA VAL A 122 -9.02 1.68 -19.30
C VAL A 122 -9.75 2.98 -19.64
N VAL A 123 -9.09 4.14 -19.50
CA VAL A 123 -9.66 5.45 -19.77
C VAL A 123 -9.54 5.75 -21.26
N SER A 124 -10.65 6.10 -21.88
CA SER A 124 -10.71 6.49 -23.30
C SER A 124 -10.67 8.00 -23.50
N GLY A 125 -10.90 8.79 -22.45
CA GLY A 125 -10.81 10.24 -22.47
C GLY A 125 -11.38 10.89 -21.23
N VAL A 126 -11.10 12.18 -21.07
CA VAL A 126 -11.71 13.06 -20.07
C VAL A 126 -12.41 14.21 -20.80
N GLU A 127 -13.67 14.45 -20.49
CA GLU A 127 -14.49 15.52 -21.07
C GLU A 127 -14.83 16.55 -19.99
N VAL A 128 -14.47 17.80 -20.24
CA VAL A 128 -14.89 18.93 -19.40
C VAL A 128 -16.34 19.29 -19.78
N VAL A 129 -17.28 19.01 -18.88
CA VAL A 129 -18.71 19.32 -19.07
C VAL A 129 -18.99 20.78 -18.77
N ASP A 130 -18.45 21.28 -17.66
CA ASP A 130 -18.43 22.69 -17.27
C ASP A 130 -17.25 22.93 -16.31
N GLU A 131 -17.12 24.16 -15.78
CA GLU A 131 -16.01 24.59 -14.91
C GLU A 131 -15.77 23.66 -13.69
N TYR A 132 -16.82 22.98 -13.21
CA TYR A 132 -16.77 22.11 -12.02
C TYR A 132 -17.35 20.71 -12.24
N THR A 133 -17.42 20.26 -13.50
CA THR A 133 -17.94 18.93 -13.82
C THR A 133 -17.08 18.30 -14.90
N VAL A 134 -16.57 17.08 -14.63
CA VAL A 134 -15.80 16.30 -15.60
C VAL A 134 -16.38 14.89 -15.74
N ASP A 135 -16.40 14.39 -16.96
CA ASP A 135 -16.71 13.00 -17.31
C ASP A 135 -15.41 12.28 -17.65
N ILE A 136 -15.10 11.20 -16.93
CA ILE A 136 -13.99 10.31 -17.23
C ILE A 136 -14.55 9.08 -17.92
N LEU A 137 -14.31 8.98 -19.22
CA LEU A 137 -14.83 7.93 -20.08
C LEU A 137 -13.95 6.67 -20.01
N THR A 138 -14.57 5.49 -19.98
CA THR A 138 -13.85 4.21 -19.92
C THR A 138 -14.23 3.31 -21.08
N THR A 139 -13.33 2.43 -21.49
CA THR A 139 -13.53 1.48 -22.60
C THR A 139 -14.47 0.34 -22.27
N SER A 140 -14.76 0.12 -20.99
CA SER A 140 -15.71 -0.85 -20.43
C SER A 140 -16.15 -0.38 -19.04
N PRO A 141 -17.28 -0.89 -18.49
CA PRO A 141 -17.67 -0.59 -17.12
C PRO A 141 -16.53 -0.87 -16.13
N GLN A 142 -16.31 0.06 -15.21
CA GLN A 142 -15.23 0.00 -14.21
C GLN A 142 -15.79 0.35 -12.83
N PRO A 143 -16.42 -0.60 -12.09
CA PRO A 143 -17.10 -0.33 -10.82
C PRO A 143 -16.19 0.17 -9.72
N ILE A 144 -14.90 -0.19 -9.75
CA ILE A 144 -13.88 0.24 -8.76
C ILE A 144 -12.98 1.37 -9.28
N PHE A 145 -13.40 2.09 -10.33
CA PHE A 145 -12.58 3.17 -10.90
C PHE A 145 -12.21 4.26 -9.89
N PRO A 146 -13.12 4.74 -9.02
CA PRO A 146 -12.76 5.71 -7.98
C PRO A 146 -11.65 5.20 -7.04
N ASP A 147 -11.67 3.91 -6.69
CA ASP A 147 -10.61 3.28 -5.89
C ASP A 147 -9.25 3.26 -6.62
N SER A 148 -9.29 3.03 -7.93
CA SER A 148 -8.10 2.94 -8.77
C SER A 148 -7.36 4.27 -8.92
N ILE A 149 -8.08 5.39 -8.80
CA ILE A 149 -7.55 6.75 -8.97
C ILE A 149 -7.35 7.51 -7.65
N ALA A 150 -7.48 6.86 -6.49
CA ALA A 150 -7.38 7.52 -5.18
C ALA A 150 -6.02 8.19 -4.93
N ASN A 151 -4.97 7.77 -5.63
CA ASN A 151 -3.64 8.37 -5.57
C ASN A 151 -3.29 9.19 -6.83
N TRP A 152 -4.26 9.43 -7.71
CA TRP A 152 -4.07 10.32 -8.84
C TRP A 152 -4.22 11.78 -8.38
N MET A 153 -3.11 12.44 -8.19
CA MET A 153 -3.01 13.79 -7.62
C MET A 153 -3.16 14.85 -8.70
N MET A 154 -3.88 15.94 -8.39
CA MET A 154 -4.12 17.05 -9.30
C MET A 154 -2.99 18.06 -9.25
N MET A 155 -2.61 18.59 -10.40
CA MET A 155 -1.62 19.66 -10.57
C MET A 155 -2.27 20.88 -11.23
N ASP A 156 -1.80 22.05 -10.83
CA ASP A 156 -2.15 23.32 -11.46
C ASP A 156 -1.52 23.42 -12.85
N SER A 157 -2.36 23.57 -13.87
CA SER A 157 -1.97 23.65 -15.26
C SER A 157 -1.14 24.89 -15.59
N ASP A 158 -1.53 26.03 -15.03
CA ASP A 158 -0.85 27.33 -15.23
C ASP A 158 0.51 27.34 -14.53
N TRP A 159 0.59 26.83 -13.30
CA TRP A 159 1.86 26.67 -12.57
C TRP A 159 2.82 25.75 -13.32
N ALA A 160 2.32 24.64 -13.83
CA ALA A 160 3.14 23.70 -14.59
C ALA A 160 3.71 24.35 -15.86
N ALA A 161 2.86 25.06 -16.62
CA ALA A 161 3.28 25.77 -17.82
C ALA A 161 4.29 26.90 -17.53
N ALA A 162 4.09 27.65 -16.44
CA ALA A 162 4.98 28.74 -16.05
C ALA A 162 6.37 28.27 -15.62
N ASN A 163 6.49 26.99 -15.19
CA ASN A 163 7.71 26.42 -14.62
C ASN A 163 8.34 25.30 -15.47
N GLY A 164 7.84 25.03 -16.68
CA GLY A 164 8.36 23.96 -17.55
C GLY A 164 8.16 22.56 -16.95
N ALA A 165 7.02 22.35 -16.29
CA ALA A 165 6.65 21.11 -15.63
C ALA A 165 5.42 20.43 -16.26
N GLU A 166 5.10 20.75 -17.53
CA GLU A 166 3.95 20.21 -18.25
C GLU A 166 4.06 18.70 -18.49
N ARG A 167 5.28 18.14 -18.46
CA ARG A 167 5.52 16.70 -18.56
C ARG A 167 6.15 16.14 -17.29
N PRO A 168 5.83 14.89 -16.91
CA PRO A 168 6.52 14.24 -15.80
C PRO A 168 8.01 14.07 -16.08
N ALA A 169 8.84 14.16 -15.04
CA ALA A 169 10.28 13.97 -15.14
C ALA A 169 10.67 12.65 -14.46
N ARG A 170 10.33 11.51 -15.09
CA ARG A 170 10.56 10.18 -14.54
C ARG A 170 12.06 9.84 -14.38
N ASP A 171 12.85 10.10 -15.42
CA ASP A 171 14.29 9.76 -15.45
C ASP A 171 15.18 11.01 -15.46
N THR A 172 14.59 12.20 -15.34
CA THR A 172 15.27 13.50 -15.39
C THR A 172 14.75 14.40 -14.27
N GLU A 173 15.22 15.63 -14.19
CA GLU A 173 14.69 16.64 -13.28
C GLU A 173 14.01 17.77 -14.05
N ASN A 174 12.86 18.21 -13.55
CA ASN A 174 12.22 19.48 -13.91
C ASN A 174 11.90 20.27 -12.63
N PHE A 175 11.16 21.38 -12.76
CA PHE A 175 10.82 22.20 -11.61
C PHE A 175 9.97 21.46 -10.58
N ALA A 176 9.02 20.60 -11.01
CA ALA A 176 8.16 19.83 -10.13
C ALA A 176 8.92 18.74 -9.34
N THR A 177 10.11 18.31 -9.78
CA THR A 177 10.93 17.34 -9.04
C THR A 177 11.26 17.81 -7.62
N ARG A 178 11.37 19.13 -7.41
CA ARG A 178 11.81 19.73 -6.14
C ARG A 178 10.82 20.74 -5.54
N ASN A 179 9.76 21.10 -6.28
CA ASN A 179 8.79 22.11 -5.90
C ASN A 179 7.37 21.56 -5.98
N VAL A 180 6.47 22.13 -5.19
CA VAL A 180 5.08 21.71 -5.07
C VAL A 180 4.16 22.91 -5.21
N ASN A 181 3.08 22.77 -5.97
CA ASN A 181 1.89 23.62 -5.91
C ASN A 181 0.67 22.70 -5.91
N GLY A 182 0.28 22.20 -4.73
CA GLY A 182 -0.86 21.31 -4.54
C GLY A 182 -2.01 22.02 -3.83
N THR A 183 -3.00 21.24 -3.38
CA THR A 183 -4.21 21.73 -2.72
C THR A 183 -4.37 21.21 -1.30
N ALA A 184 -3.46 20.34 -0.82
CA ALA A 184 -3.61 19.64 0.45
C ALA A 184 -3.38 20.56 1.68
N ALA A 185 -3.67 20.01 2.86
CA ALA A 185 -3.61 20.72 4.14
C ALA A 185 -2.22 21.26 4.50
N PHE A 186 -1.16 20.72 3.90
CA PHE A 186 0.22 21.18 4.11
C PHE A 186 0.85 21.58 2.78
N MET A 187 1.73 22.57 2.84
CA MET A 187 2.52 23.05 1.71
C MET A 187 4.01 22.89 1.97
N LEU A 188 4.79 22.75 0.91
CA LEU A 188 6.25 22.63 0.97
C LEU A 188 6.84 24.01 1.31
N GLN A 189 7.55 24.11 2.45
CA GLN A 189 8.31 25.30 2.83
C GLN A 189 9.73 25.24 2.31
N SER A 190 10.43 24.11 2.51
CA SER A 190 11.79 23.91 2.04
C SER A 190 12.11 22.43 1.84
N ARG A 191 13.05 22.13 0.95
CA ARG A 191 13.54 20.78 0.72
C ARG A 191 15.02 20.76 0.38
N GLN A 192 15.74 19.91 1.09
CA GLN A 192 17.10 19.48 0.80
C GLN A 192 17.06 17.95 0.64
N PRO A 193 17.09 17.41 -0.60
CA PRO A 193 17.01 15.97 -0.84
C PRO A 193 18.00 15.19 0.03
N ASP A 194 17.59 14.03 0.51
CA ASP A 194 18.34 13.12 1.40
C ASP A 194 18.75 13.73 2.76
N LEU A 195 18.30 14.94 3.07
CA LEU A 195 18.67 15.64 4.31
C LEU A 195 17.45 16.07 5.12
N GLU A 196 16.59 16.93 4.56
CA GLU A 196 15.46 17.51 5.27
C GLU A 196 14.37 18.01 4.30
N THR A 197 13.11 17.78 4.66
CA THR A 197 11.96 18.42 4.00
C THR A 197 11.03 19.02 5.06
N VAL A 198 10.73 20.31 4.94
CA VAL A 198 9.87 21.04 5.88
C VAL A 198 8.53 21.35 5.21
N LEU A 199 7.45 20.96 5.88
CA LEU A 199 6.08 21.26 5.51
C LEU A 199 5.45 22.16 6.56
N VAL A 200 4.57 23.07 6.11
CA VAL A 200 3.79 23.96 6.99
C VAL A 200 2.31 23.89 6.63
N PRO A 201 1.39 24.15 7.57
CA PRO A 201 -0.04 24.20 7.28
C PRO A 201 -0.37 25.21 6.18
N PHE A 202 -1.32 24.87 5.33
CA PHE A 202 -1.90 25.78 4.35
C PHE A 202 -3.19 26.40 4.89
N ASP A 203 -3.14 27.68 5.24
CA ASP A 203 -4.30 28.40 5.80
C ASP A 203 -5.50 28.47 4.84
N GLY A 204 -5.25 28.30 3.54
CA GLY A 204 -6.28 28.27 2.48
C GLY A 204 -6.92 26.90 2.25
N TRP A 205 -6.55 25.88 3.01
CA TRP A 205 -7.11 24.55 2.80
C TRP A 205 -8.62 24.50 3.01
N TRP A 206 -9.33 23.88 2.09
CA TRP A 206 -10.79 23.82 2.03
C TRP A 206 -11.43 22.90 3.08
N GLY A 207 -10.65 21.97 3.65
CA GLY A 207 -11.16 20.95 4.58
C GLY A 207 -11.21 21.41 6.03
N GLU A 208 -11.70 20.55 6.91
CA GLU A 208 -11.69 20.78 8.36
C GLU A 208 -10.30 20.46 8.93
N VAL A 209 -9.72 21.43 9.66
CA VAL A 209 -8.40 21.27 10.28
C VAL A 209 -8.52 20.37 11.51
N GLU A 210 -8.01 19.15 11.40
CA GLU A 210 -8.01 18.16 12.50
C GLU A 210 -6.69 18.17 13.30
N HIS A 211 -5.60 18.65 12.71
CA HIS A 211 -4.27 18.69 13.34
C HIS A 211 -4.03 19.96 14.15
N ASN A 212 -3.01 19.93 15.01
CA ASN A 212 -2.46 21.11 15.69
C ASN A 212 -0.97 21.34 15.36
N VAL A 213 -0.44 20.66 14.37
CA VAL A 213 0.94 20.80 13.87
C VAL A 213 1.09 22.18 13.21
N THR A 214 2.11 22.93 13.60
CA THR A 214 2.47 24.24 13.02
C THR A 214 3.66 24.17 12.08
N GLU A 215 4.45 23.11 12.18
CA GLU A 215 5.58 22.79 11.32
C GLU A 215 5.81 21.28 11.35
N ALA A 216 6.11 20.68 10.22
CA ALA A 216 6.42 19.26 10.13
C ALA A 216 7.75 19.06 9.40
N ILE A 217 8.70 18.35 10.04
CA ILE A 217 10.05 18.15 9.54
C ILE A 217 10.28 16.67 9.27
N PHE A 218 10.51 16.35 8.00
CA PHE A 218 10.91 15.02 7.57
C PHE A 218 12.42 14.92 7.42
N THR A 219 13.03 13.89 8.06
CA THR A 219 14.45 13.59 7.95
C THR A 219 14.62 12.11 7.61
N PRO A 220 15.14 11.73 6.44
CA PRO A 220 15.36 10.34 6.09
C PRO A 220 16.51 9.75 6.95
N ILE A 221 16.26 8.60 7.59
CA ILE A 221 17.27 7.87 8.36
C ILE A 221 17.33 6.42 7.87
N GLN A 222 18.28 6.13 6.98
CA GLN A 222 18.39 4.82 6.32
C GLN A 222 18.72 3.67 7.28
N ASN A 223 19.52 3.95 8.33
CA ASN A 223 19.89 2.92 9.30
C ASN A 223 18.85 2.84 10.42
N SER A 224 18.16 1.71 10.51
CA SER A 224 17.09 1.49 11.48
C SER A 224 17.52 1.63 12.95
N ALA A 225 18.75 1.19 13.31
CA ALA A 225 19.24 1.35 14.68
C ALA A 225 19.48 2.82 15.02
N THR A 226 19.91 3.63 14.04
CA THR A 226 20.04 5.10 14.19
C THR A 226 18.66 5.75 14.32
N ALA A 227 17.67 5.32 13.54
CA ALA A 227 16.30 5.82 13.64
C ALA A 227 15.70 5.54 15.02
N VAL A 228 15.84 4.31 15.54
CA VAL A 228 15.39 3.96 16.89
C VAL A 228 16.13 4.79 17.95
N ALA A 229 17.43 5.02 17.81
CA ALA A 229 18.18 5.86 18.74
C ALA A 229 17.70 7.32 18.72
N ALA A 230 17.38 7.87 17.55
CA ALA A 230 16.83 9.22 17.40
C ALA A 230 15.44 9.36 18.06
N LEU A 231 14.56 8.36 17.91
CA LEU A 231 13.26 8.31 18.61
C LEU A 231 13.44 8.31 20.12
N LEU A 232 14.30 7.41 20.64
CA LEU A 232 14.57 7.29 22.09
C LEU A 232 15.25 8.54 22.68
N ALA A 233 15.96 9.31 21.87
CA ALA A 233 16.58 10.58 22.26
C ALA A 233 15.60 11.77 22.19
N GLY A 234 14.43 11.62 21.56
CA GLY A 234 13.47 12.70 21.29
C GLY A 234 13.90 13.64 20.15
N ASP A 235 14.82 13.19 19.29
CA ASP A 235 15.22 13.94 18.08
C ASP A 235 14.15 13.87 16.99
N VAL A 236 13.38 12.77 16.96
CA VAL A 236 12.19 12.58 16.11
C VAL A 236 11.01 12.06 16.93
N ASP A 237 9.81 12.35 16.47
CA ASP A 237 8.54 12.02 17.13
C ASP A 237 7.89 10.76 16.54
N LEU A 238 8.26 10.40 15.30
CA LEU A 238 7.82 9.19 14.60
C LEU A 238 8.96 8.59 13.79
N ILE A 239 9.07 7.26 13.81
CA ILE A 239 9.90 6.49 12.86
C ILE A 239 9.10 5.38 12.20
N ASP A 240 9.33 5.13 10.91
CA ASP A 240 8.80 4.04 10.11
C ASP A 240 9.93 3.39 9.27
N PRO A 241 10.20 2.09 9.50
CA PRO A 241 9.67 1.17 10.51
C PRO A 241 10.52 1.08 11.79
N VAL A 242 9.95 0.50 12.85
CA VAL A 242 10.71 -0.09 13.97
C VAL A 242 11.05 -1.54 13.59
N PRO A 243 12.32 -1.97 13.66
CA PRO A 243 12.66 -3.38 13.51
C PRO A 243 11.97 -4.25 14.57
N VAL A 244 11.50 -5.45 14.20
CA VAL A 244 10.79 -6.35 15.12
C VAL A 244 11.58 -6.62 16.41
N GLN A 245 12.90 -6.83 16.28
CA GLN A 245 13.79 -7.08 17.42
C GLN A 245 13.97 -5.88 18.36
N ASP A 246 13.63 -4.67 17.93
CA ASP A 246 13.71 -3.45 18.71
C ASP A 246 12.37 -3.05 19.35
N ALA A 247 11.25 -3.67 18.95
CA ALA A 247 9.90 -3.30 19.38
C ALA A 247 9.77 -3.37 20.92
N ASP A 248 10.21 -4.45 21.55
CA ASP A 248 10.19 -4.60 23.00
C ASP A 248 11.04 -3.53 23.71
N ARG A 249 12.20 -3.17 23.13
CA ARG A 249 13.07 -2.14 23.68
C ARG A 249 12.43 -0.76 23.62
N VAL A 250 11.75 -0.43 22.51
CA VAL A 250 11.02 0.83 22.36
C VAL A 250 9.87 0.87 23.37
N ASN A 251 9.05 -0.18 23.45
CA ASN A 251 7.93 -0.26 24.40
C ASN A 251 8.35 -0.25 25.87
N ALA A 252 9.59 -0.67 26.19
CA ALA A 252 10.12 -0.61 27.54
C ALA A 252 10.76 0.74 27.90
N SER A 253 10.85 1.67 26.95
CA SER A 253 11.45 2.99 27.15
C SER A 253 10.37 4.03 27.51
N ASP A 254 10.68 4.95 28.42
CA ASP A 254 9.76 6.01 28.81
C ASP A 254 9.55 7.02 27.65
N GLY A 255 8.34 7.48 27.46
CA GLY A 255 7.99 8.56 26.54
C GLY A 255 7.83 8.15 25.07
N VAL A 256 7.87 6.86 24.77
CA VAL A 256 7.70 6.31 23.43
C VAL A 256 6.99 4.96 23.46
N HIS A 257 6.34 4.58 22.36
CA HIS A 257 5.75 3.26 22.20
C HIS A 257 5.79 2.81 20.73
N VAL A 258 5.56 1.53 20.48
CA VAL A 258 5.36 0.99 19.15
C VAL A 258 3.87 0.94 18.85
N LEU A 259 3.45 1.67 17.83
CA LEU A 259 2.14 1.50 17.22
C LEU A 259 2.23 0.33 16.24
N SER A 260 1.53 -0.76 16.56
CA SER A 260 1.50 -1.98 15.77
C SER A 260 0.18 -2.11 15.02
N GLY A 261 0.25 -2.31 13.71
CA GLY A 261 -0.87 -2.57 12.81
C GLY A 261 -0.49 -3.61 11.76
N ILE A 262 -1.34 -3.79 10.77
CA ILE A 262 -1.09 -4.69 9.63
C ILE A 262 -1.01 -3.91 8.33
N GLU A 263 -0.04 -4.25 7.49
CA GLU A 263 0.04 -3.77 6.12
C GLU A 263 -0.98 -4.52 5.24
N ALA A 264 -1.37 -3.93 4.14
CA ALA A 264 -2.17 -4.62 3.11
C ALA A 264 -1.43 -5.78 2.43
N ARG A 265 -0.18 -6.04 2.79
CA ARG A 265 0.71 -7.02 2.15
C ARG A 265 0.53 -8.40 2.71
N VAL A 266 0.13 -9.34 1.85
CA VAL A 266 0.13 -10.78 2.16
C VAL A 266 1.45 -11.40 1.72
N ILE A 267 2.12 -12.10 2.63
CA ILE A 267 3.33 -12.89 2.35
C ILE A 267 2.93 -14.33 2.08
N MET A 268 3.46 -14.89 1.00
CA MET A 268 3.08 -16.20 0.47
C MET A 268 4.23 -16.90 -0.23
N LEU A 269 4.08 -18.20 -0.43
CA LEU A 269 4.97 -19.04 -1.24
C LEU A 269 4.31 -19.33 -2.58
N GLY A 270 5.07 -19.17 -3.66
CA GLY A 270 4.68 -19.51 -5.03
C GLY A 270 5.53 -20.64 -5.60
N TYR A 271 5.12 -21.19 -6.72
CA TYR A 271 5.65 -22.39 -7.34
C TYR A 271 5.73 -22.26 -8.85
N GLY A 272 6.68 -22.94 -9.51
CA GLY A 272 6.67 -23.14 -10.95
C GLY A 272 5.62 -24.21 -11.32
N HIS A 273 4.38 -23.81 -11.60
CA HIS A 273 3.29 -24.75 -11.91
C HIS A 273 3.45 -25.41 -13.28
N ASP A 274 3.96 -24.67 -14.26
CA ASP A 274 4.08 -25.08 -15.66
C ASP A 274 5.50 -25.55 -16.05
N HIS A 275 6.44 -25.53 -15.12
CA HIS A 275 7.77 -26.05 -15.36
C HIS A 275 7.70 -27.57 -15.61
N GLU A 276 8.35 -28.05 -16.64
CA GLU A 276 8.45 -29.50 -16.90
C GLU A 276 9.37 -30.20 -15.87
N THR A 277 10.46 -29.54 -15.50
CA THR A 277 11.44 -30.05 -14.54
C THR A 277 11.77 -28.98 -13.48
N LEU A 278 12.25 -29.45 -12.34
CA LEU A 278 12.94 -28.62 -11.35
C LEU A 278 14.29 -28.13 -11.90
N LEU A 279 14.89 -27.12 -11.28
CA LEU A 279 16.23 -26.64 -11.63
C LEU A 279 17.31 -27.74 -11.57
N SER A 280 17.09 -28.76 -10.78
CA SER A 280 17.93 -29.97 -10.72
C SER A 280 17.87 -30.84 -11.99
N GLY A 281 16.86 -30.67 -12.84
CA GLY A 281 16.53 -31.50 -14.00
C GLY A 281 15.67 -32.72 -13.68
N GLU A 282 15.21 -32.88 -12.43
CA GLU A 282 14.21 -33.86 -12.04
C GLU A 282 12.80 -33.41 -12.40
N ASP A 283 11.82 -34.34 -12.44
CA ASP A 283 10.42 -34.02 -12.72
C ASP A 283 9.88 -32.98 -11.71
N ASN A 284 9.09 -32.04 -12.19
CA ASN A 284 8.52 -30.99 -11.35
C ASN A 284 7.44 -31.52 -10.40
N ILE A 285 7.75 -31.63 -9.13
CA ILE A 285 6.81 -32.08 -8.09
C ILE A 285 5.68 -31.06 -7.84
N PHE A 286 5.89 -29.76 -8.13
CA PHE A 286 4.91 -28.70 -7.89
C PHE A 286 3.80 -28.64 -8.96
N ALA A 287 3.90 -29.40 -10.05
CA ALA A 287 2.79 -29.62 -10.97
C ALA A 287 1.63 -30.37 -10.26
N ASP A 288 1.93 -31.22 -9.27
CA ASP A 288 0.92 -31.95 -8.48
C ASP A 288 0.38 -31.08 -7.33
N VAL A 289 -0.93 -30.83 -7.36
CA VAL A 289 -1.62 -30.03 -6.32
C VAL A 289 -1.45 -30.60 -4.91
N ARG A 290 -1.33 -31.94 -4.79
CA ARG A 290 -1.14 -32.60 -3.48
C ARG A 290 0.17 -32.18 -2.81
N VAL A 291 1.24 -31.98 -3.59
CA VAL A 291 2.52 -31.48 -3.07
C VAL A 291 2.37 -30.02 -2.58
N ARG A 292 1.70 -29.16 -3.34
CA ARG A 292 1.45 -27.77 -2.94
C ARG A 292 0.56 -27.67 -1.70
N GLN A 293 -0.46 -28.53 -1.60
CA GLN A 293 -1.30 -28.65 -0.39
C GLN A 293 -0.48 -29.17 0.80
N ALA A 294 0.40 -30.15 0.58
CA ALA A 294 1.29 -30.65 1.62
C ALA A 294 2.20 -29.56 2.19
N VAL A 295 2.74 -28.69 1.35
CA VAL A 295 3.51 -27.51 1.79
C VAL A 295 2.67 -26.65 2.72
N GLY A 296 1.40 -26.37 2.37
CA GLY A 296 0.47 -25.59 3.21
C GLY A 296 0.25 -26.21 4.59
N HIS A 297 0.15 -27.53 4.68
CA HIS A 297 0.00 -28.28 5.94
C HIS A 297 1.32 -28.45 6.71
N ALA A 298 2.48 -28.39 6.03
CA ALA A 298 3.79 -28.52 6.66
C ALA A 298 4.23 -27.26 7.42
N ILE A 299 3.74 -26.08 7.05
CA ILE A 299 4.21 -24.81 7.58
C ILE A 299 3.38 -24.37 8.80
N ASN A 300 4.05 -24.32 9.96
CA ASN A 300 3.49 -23.80 11.20
C ASN A 300 3.58 -22.27 11.22
N VAL A 301 2.61 -21.59 10.57
CA VAL A 301 2.56 -20.13 10.51
C VAL A 301 2.48 -19.50 11.88
N PRO A 302 1.64 -19.94 12.84
CA PRO A 302 1.65 -19.39 14.19
C PRO A 302 3.04 -19.38 14.86
N ALA A 303 3.85 -20.41 14.63
CA ALA A 303 5.22 -20.45 15.16
C ALA A 303 6.13 -19.40 14.49
N ILE A 304 5.98 -19.18 13.17
CA ILE A 304 6.69 -18.10 12.45
C ILE A 304 6.29 -16.74 13.02
N LEU A 305 4.98 -16.49 13.18
CA LEU A 305 4.48 -15.22 13.71
C LEU A 305 5.02 -14.94 15.11
N GLN A 306 5.02 -15.92 15.98
CA GLN A 306 5.52 -15.75 17.34
C GLN A 306 7.04 -15.59 17.41
N ALA A 307 7.78 -16.42 16.67
CA ALA A 307 9.24 -16.49 16.82
C ALA A 307 10.00 -15.44 15.98
N ILE A 308 9.45 -15.06 14.81
CA ILE A 308 10.14 -14.20 13.84
C ILE A 308 9.49 -12.81 13.78
N MET A 309 8.15 -12.74 13.91
CA MET A 309 7.40 -11.47 13.84
C MET A 309 7.04 -10.93 15.24
N GLY A 310 7.53 -11.55 16.33
CA GLY A 310 7.27 -11.09 17.69
C GLY A 310 5.78 -11.03 18.07
N GLY A 311 4.91 -11.79 17.38
CA GLY A 311 3.46 -11.76 17.56
C GLY A 311 2.75 -10.57 16.91
N ASN A 312 3.44 -9.74 16.12
CA ASN A 312 2.87 -8.53 15.53
C ASN A 312 2.19 -8.74 14.16
N ALA A 313 2.27 -9.93 13.58
CA ALA A 313 1.64 -10.26 12.29
C ALA A 313 0.41 -11.14 12.47
N GLU A 314 -0.49 -11.13 11.48
CA GLU A 314 -1.71 -11.95 11.46
C GLU A 314 -1.62 -13.03 10.38
N GLU A 315 -2.25 -14.20 10.62
CA GLU A 315 -2.32 -15.26 9.61
C GLU A 315 -3.13 -14.79 8.38
N ALA A 316 -2.65 -15.14 7.19
CA ALA A 316 -3.37 -14.91 5.93
C ALA A 316 -3.91 -16.22 5.36
N SER A 317 -5.17 -16.19 4.93
CA SER A 317 -5.84 -17.32 4.26
C SER A 317 -6.04 -17.10 2.75
N GLN A 318 -5.95 -15.86 2.29
CA GLN A 318 -6.22 -15.43 0.91
C GLN A 318 -5.15 -14.46 0.42
N LEU A 319 -5.19 -14.10 -0.85
CA LEU A 319 -4.26 -13.14 -1.48
C LEU A 319 -4.52 -11.68 -1.06
N VAL A 320 -5.55 -11.44 -0.27
CA VAL A 320 -5.92 -10.15 0.33
C VAL A 320 -6.15 -10.32 1.83
N SER A 321 -5.95 -9.23 2.59
CA SER A 321 -6.26 -9.21 4.01
C SER A 321 -7.75 -9.02 4.27
N PRO A 322 -8.27 -9.36 5.47
CA PRO A 322 -9.69 -9.19 5.83
C PRO A 322 -10.20 -7.74 5.70
N ALA A 323 -9.31 -6.75 5.78
CA ALA A 323 -9.68 -5.34 5.66
C ALA A 323 -9.96 -4.90 4.20
N MET A 324 -9.71 -5.77 3.21
CA MET A 324 -9.86 -5.41 1.79
C MET A 324 -11.21 -5.80 1.22
N ARG A 325 -11.67 -4.99 0.26
CA ARG A 325 -12.86 -5.32 -0.53
C ARG A 325 -12.65 -6.64 -1.28
N GLY A 326 -13.65 -7.48 -1.27
CA GLY A 326 -13.62 -8.78 -1.94
C GLY A 326 -12.93 -9.88 -1.14
N PHE A 327 -12.55 -9.64 0.14
CA PHE A 327 -12.19 -10.73 1.04
C PHE A 327 -13.39 -11.69 1.17
N SER A 328 -13.12 -12.98 1.05
CA SER A 328 -14.16 -14.02 1.11
C SER A 328 -14.26 -14.58 2.52
N GLU A 329 -15.30 -14.22 3.26
CA GLU A 329 -15.58 -14.79 4.59
C GLU A 329 -15.80 -16.31 4.52
N ALA A 330 -16.36 -16.81 3.42
CA ALA A 330 -16.58 -18.24 3.20
C ALA A 330 -15.26 -19.02 3.09
N ASN A 331 -14.18 -18.39 2.66
CA ASN A 331 -12.85 -18.98 2.45
C ASN A 331 -11.82 -18.41 3.46
N ALA A 332 -12.26 -17.90 4.60
CA ALA A 332 -11.39 -17.28 5.60
C ALA A 332 -10.51 -18.29 6.38
N ALA A 333 -10.79 -19.60 6.27
CA ALA A 333 -10.00 -20.62 6.95
C ALA A 333 -8.72 -20.97 6.15
N ARG A 334 -7.56 -20.86 6.79
CA ARG A 334 -6.29 -21.34 6.28
C ARG A 334 -6.19 -22.87 6.46
N PRO A 335 -5.45 -23.61 5.58
CA PRO A 335 -5.10 -25.01 5.83
C PRO A 335 -4.45 -25.18 7.21
N ALA A 336 -4.95 -26.09 8.03
CA ALA A 336 -4.41 -26.36 9.36
C ALA A 336 -2.99 -26.93 9.27
N TYR A 337 -2.10 -26.54 10.20
CA TYR A 337 -0.81 -27.18 10.36
C TYR A 337 -1.00 -28.66 10.77
N ASP A 338 -0.61 -29.59 9.90
CA ASP A 338 -0.72 -31.03 10.06
C ASP A 338 0.39 -31.77 9.32
N GLN A 339 1.47 -32.09 10.01
CA GLN A 339 2.62 -32.77 9.42
C GLN A 339 2.32 -34.21 8.97
N ASP A 340 1.35 -34.88 9.62
CA ASP A 340 1.04 -36.28 9.23
C ASP A 340 0.24 -36.26 7.93
N LEU A 341 -0.70 -35.34 7.77
CA LEU A 341 -1.38 -35.11 6.49
C LEU A 341 -0.40 -34.67 5.40
N ALA A 342 0.53 -33.76 5.70
CA ALA A 342 1.56 -33.37 4.74
C ALA A 342 2.38 -34.54 4.24
N ARG A 343 2.88 -35.41 5.13
CA ARG A 343 3.62 -36.64 4.76
C ARG A 343 2.79 -37.60 3.90
N SER A 344 1.48 -37.74 4.24
CA SER A 344 0.58 -38.60 3.46
C SER A 344 0.44 -38.10 2.02
N LEU A 345 0.18 -36.78 1.85
CA LEU A 345 0.04 -36.16 0.53
C LEU A 345 1.34 -36.23 -0.29
N ILE A 346 2.52 -36.05 0.33
CA ILE A 346 3.83 -36.17 -0.31
C ILE A 346 4.04 -37.62 -0.78
N ALA A 347 3.74 -38.61 0.06
CA ALA A 347 3.87 -40.04 -0.30
C ALA A 347 2.89 -40.43 -1.42
N GLU A 348 1.63 -39.98 -1.37
CA GLU A 348 0.63 -40.22 -2.41
C GLU A 348 1.01 -39.57 -3.76
N ALA A 349 1.73 -38.46 -3.72
CA ALA A 349 2.26 -37.79 -4.91
C ALA A 349 3.58 -38.40 -5.40
N GLY A 350 4.23 -39.29 -4.61
CA GLY A 350 5.54 -39.86 -4.94
C GLY A 350 6.71 -38.88 -4.82
N ALA A 351 6.54 -37.81 -4.03
CA ALA A 351 7.52 -36.73 -3.89
C ALA A 351 8.42 -36.87 -2.65
N GLU A 352 8.44 -38.04 -2.00
CA GLU A 352 9.26 -38.28 -0.82
C GLU A 352 10.76 -38.12 -1.13
N GLY A 353 11.44 -37.30 -0.31
CA GLY A 353 12.86 -37.00 -0.47
C GLY A 353 13.22 -36.06 -1.61
N ALA A 354 12.23 -35.48 -2.30
CA ALA A 354 12.48 -34.59 -3.40
C ALA A 354 13.32 -33.38 -2.94
N THR A 355 14.25 -32.95 -3.80
CA THR A 355 15.13 -31.79 -3.57
C THR A 355 14.83 -30.72 -4.60
N PHE A 356 14.63 -29.49 -4.14
CA PHE A 356 14.27 -28.35 -4.97
C PHE A 356 14.83 -27.05 -4.40
N ASN A 357 14.85 -25.98 -5.22
CA ASN A 357 15.29 -24.65 -4.82
C ASN A 357 14.14 -23.85 -4.18
N LEU A 358 14.42 -23.14 -3.09
CA LEU A 358 13.57 -22.09 -2.54
C LEU A 358 14.29 -20.74 -2.69
N SER A 359 13.83 -19.92 -3.63
CA SER A 359 14.36 -18.59 -3.88
C SER A 359 13.71 -17.56 -2.95
N CYS A 360 14.53 -16.74 -2.27
CA CYS A 360 14.07 -15.72 -1.33
C CYS A 360 14.84 -14.41 -1.50
N PRO A 361 14.17 -13.25 -1.39
CA PRO A 361 14.88 -12.00 -1.15
C PRO A 361 15.43 -11.96 0.28
N ASN A 362 16.37 -11.06 0.55
CA ASN A 362 16.92 -10.85 1.90
C ASN A 362 16.91 -9.37 2.35
N ASP A 363 16.28 -8.51 1.56
CA ASP A 363 16.18 -7.07 1.80
C ASP A 363 14.85 -6.46 1.30
N ARG A 364 13.79 -7.30 1.11
CA ARG A 364 12.51 -6.87 0.53
C ARG A 364 11.37 -6.85 1.52
N TYR A 365 11.24 -7.89 2.33
CA TYR A 365 10.16 -8.06 3.31
C TYR A 365 10.73 -8.13 4.70
N LEU A 366 9.88 -7.85 5.69
CA LEU A 366 10.30 -7.91 7.08
C LEU A 366 10.76 -9.33 7.45
N ASN A 367 12.04 -9.48 7.83
CA ASN A 367 12.67 -10.75 8.22
C ASN A 367 12.55 -11.88 7.18
N ASP A 368 12.52 -11.56 5.89
CA ASP A 368 12.30 -12.51 4.78
C ASP A 368 13.25 -13.70 4.80
N GLU A 369 14.55 -13.50 4.96
CA GLU A 369 15.51 -14.61 5.03
C GLU A 369 15.24 -15.53 6.23
N ALA A 370 14.92 -14.98 7.41
CA ALA A 370 14.61 -15.78 8.60
C ALA A 370 13.33 -16.60 8.42
N VAL A 371 12.33 -16.05 7.75
CA VAL A 371 11.08 -16.75 7.38
C VAL A 371 11.41 -17.92 6.45
N CYS A 372 12.20 -17.70 5.40
CA CYS A 372 12.58 -18.74 4.47
C CYS A 372 13.41 -19.85 5.12
N GLN A 373 14.33 -19.50 6.02
CA GLN A 373 15.07 -20.49 6.82
C GLN A 373 14.13 -21.36 7.67
N ALA A 374 13.11 -20.76 8.30
CA ALA A 374 12.11 -21.50 9.05
C ALA A 374 11.28 -22.43 8.16
N VAL A 375 10.86 -21.96 6.97
CA VAL A 375 10.14 -22.77 5.97
C VAL A 375 10.96 -23.99 5.57
N VAL A 376 12.24 -23.82 5.22
CA VAL A 376 13.16 -24.95 4.90
C VAL A 376 13.20 -25.98 6.02
N GLY A 377 13.35 -25.52 7.27
CA GLY A 377 13.36 -26.39 8.43
C GLY A 377 12.07 -27.19 8.62
N MET A 378 10.91 -26.58 8.36
CA MET A 378 9.60 -27.22 8.47
C MET A 378 9.36 -28.23 7.34
N LEU A 379 9.74 -27.91 6.10
CA LEU A 379 9.65 -28.81 4.95
C LEU A 379 10.52 -30.07 5.12
N ALA A 380 11.72 -29.91 5.69
CA ALA A 380 12.58 -31.04 6.00
C ALA A 380 11.94 -32.05 6.99
N GLN A 381 11.10 -31.57 7.93
CA GLN A 381 10.39 -32.43 8.89
C GLN A 381 9.34 -33.35 8.23
N VAL A 382 8.86 -32.99 7.04
CA VAL A 382 7.89 -33.78 6.28
C VAL A 382 8.53 -34.52 5.09
N GLY A 383 9.87 -34.48 4.98
CA GLY A 383 10.63 -35.23 3.96
C GLY A 383 10.83 -34.51 2.63
N LEU A 384 10.66 -33.19 2.60
CA LEU A 384 10.98 -32.32 1.46
C LEU A 384 12.30 -31.58 1.71
N ASN A 385 13.23 -31.57 0.73
CA ASN A 385 14.58 -31.04 0.88
C ASN A 385 14.72 -29.71 0.11
N ALA A 386 14.16 -28.62 0.64
CA ALA A 386 14.32 -27.29 0.06
C ALA A 386 15.77 -26.79 0.24
N GLN A 387 16.37 -26.35 -0.85
CA GLN A 387 17.69 -25.69 -0.86
C GLN A 387 17.45 -24.18 -0.91
N LEU A 388 17.76 -23.49 0.19
CA LEU A 388 17.55 -22.05 0.30
C LEU A 388 18.60 -21.29 -0.52
N GLU A 389 18.11 -20.40 -1.38
CA GLU A 389 18.91 -19.42 -2.09
C GLU A 389 18.40 -18.02 -1.75
N THR A 390 19.25 -17.20 -1.10
CA THR A 390 18.90 -15.84 -0.74
C THR A 390 19.69 -14.83 -1.54
N MET A 391 19.04 -13.73 -1.93
CA MET A 391 19.66 -12.68 -2.73
C MET A 391 19.00 -11.32 -2.50
N PRO A 392 19.72 -10.18 -2.77
CA PRO A 392 19.11 -8.87 -2.79
C PRO A 392 17.98 -8.76 -3.81
N VAL A 393 16.95 -7.97 -3.50
CA VAL A 393 15.77 -7.79 -4.36
C VAL A 393 16.09 -7.33 -5.78
N SER A 394 17.19 -6.60 -5.95
CA SER A 394 17.69 -6.16 -7.27
C SER A 394 18.05 -7.34 -8.19
N ASN A 395 18.47 -8.47 -7.65
CA ASN A 395 18.75 -9.70 -8.38
C ASN A 395 17.53 -10.62 -8.41
N TYR A 396 16.72 -10.58 -7.37
CA TYR A 396 15.59 -11.48 -7.16
C TYR A 396 14.53 -11.40 -8.28
N TRP A 397 14.09 -10.18 -8.64
CA TRP A 397 13.10 -10.03 -9.70
C TRP A 397 13.60 -10.46 -11.10
N PRO A 398 14.85 -10.18 -11.50
CA PRO A 398 15.40 -10.75 -12.73
C PRO A 398 15.40 -12.28 -12.76
N GLU A 399 15.77 -12.95 -11.66
CA GLU A 399 15.77 -14.42 -11.58
C GLU A 399 14.35 -15.00 -11.70
N LEU A 400 13.36 -14.41 -11.02
CA LEU A 400 11.96 -14.85 -11.16
C LEU A 400 11.42 -14.64 -12.59
N ARG A 401 11.79 -13.54 -13.25
CA ARG A 401 11.38 -13.29 -14.66
C ARG A 401 12.10 -14.19 -15.66
N ALA A 402 13.21 -14.78 -15.27
CA ALA A 402 13.98 -15.73 -16.07
C ALA A 402 13.57 -17.19 -15.78
N ASP A 403 12.49 -17.42 -15.00
CA ASP A 403 12.01 -18.72 -14.55
C ASP A 403 13.07 -19.56 -13.82
N ASN A 404 14.00 -18.87 -13.13
CA ASN A 404 15.12 -19.50 -12.43
C ASN A 404 14.79 -19.77 -10.96
N TYR A 405 13.77 -20.59 -10.69
CA TYR A 405 13.29 -21.00 -9.35
C TYR A 405 12.45 -22.27 -9.47
N ASP A 406 12.30 -23.01 -8.35
CA ASP A 406 11.31 -24.09 -8.20
C ASP A 406 10.15 -23.61 -7.31
N MET A 407 10.48 -22.97 -6.20
CA MET A 407 9.59 -22.36 -5.22
C MET A 407 10.15 -21.00 -4.83
N TYR A 408 9.29 -20.03 -4.51
CA TYR A 408 9.71 -18.66 -4.22
C TYR A 408 8.84 -17.98 -3.15
N LEU A 409 9.42 -16.99 -2.45
CA LEU A 409 8.70 -16.12 -1.51
C LEU A 409 8.18 -14.89 -2.22
N LEU A 410 6.89 -14.58 -2.10
CA LEU A 410 6.28 -13.37 -2.66
C LEU A 410 5.49 -12.63 -1.59
N GLY A 411 5.54 -11.30 -1.60
CA GLY A 411 4.66 -10.43 -0.85
C GLY A 411 3.88 -9.53 -1.80
N TRP A 412 2.56 -9.50 -1.66
CA TRP A 412 1.70 -8.72 -2.53
C TRP A 412 0.82 -7.74 -1.76
N SER A 413 0.85 -6.47 -2.15
CA SER A 413 -0.04 -5.42 -1.64
C SER A 413 -0.88 -4.90 -2.80
N PRO A 414 -2.20 -5.15 -2.81
CA PRO A 414 -3.09 -4.69 -3.87
C PRO A 414 -3.22 -3.17 -3.89
N GLY A 415 -2.78 -2.51 -4.97
CA GLY A 415 -2.84 -1.05 -5.09
C GLY A 415 -4.26 -0.47 -5.12
N THR A 416 -5.24 -1.27 -5.55
CA THR A 416 -6.67 -0.88 -5.57
C THR A 416 -7.39 -1.19 -4.25
N PHE A 417 -6.74 -1.91 -3.32
CA PHE A 417 -7.38 -2.45 -2.10
C PHE A 417 -8.60 -3.33 -2.39
N ASP A 418 -8.54 -4.08 -3.50
CA ASP A 418 -9.60 -4.96 -3.98
C ASP A 418 -9.01 -6.32 -4.40
N ALA A 419 -9.77 -7.40 -4.17
CA ALA A 419 -9.34 -8.76 -4.48
C ALA A 419 -9.21 -9.04 -6.00
N GLU A 420 -9.80 -8.22 -6.84
CA GLU A 420 -9.59 -8.27 -8.30
C GLU A 420 -8.10 -8.09 -8.66
N HIS A 421 -7.40 -7.23 -7.93
CA HIS A 421 -6.01 -6.89 -8.22
C HIS A 421 -5.05 -8.10 -8.19
N PRO A 422 -4.97 -8.91 -7.12
CA PRO A 422 -4.15 -10.11 -7.15
C PRO A 422 -4.66 -11.16 -8.16
N LEU A 423 -5.96 -11.28 -8.40
CA LEU A 423 -6.48 -12.17 -9.45
C LEU A 423 -5.95 -11.78 -10.82
N ARG A 424 -5.95 -10.50 -11.14
CA ARG A 424 -5.47 -9.95 -12.42
C ARG A 424 -3.97 -10.14 -12.62
N PHE A 425 -3.17 -9.93 -11.58
CA PHE A 425 -1.72 -9.92 -11.70
C PHE A 425 -1.05 -11.26 -11.39
N LEU A 426 -1.57 -12.01 -10.40
CA LEU A 426 -0.91 -13.19 -9.86
C LEU A 426 -1.55 -14.51 -10.31
N VAL A 427 -2.84 -14.52 -10.68
CA VAL A 427 -3.60 -15.77 -10.85
C VAL A 427 -4.06 -15.98 -12.29
N HIS A 428 -4.47 -14.92 -12.99
CA HIS A 428 -4.85 -15.00 -14.40
C HIS A 428 -3.71 -15.59 -15.24
N THR A 429 -4.05 -16.41 -16.21
CA THR A 429 -3.09 -16.95 -17.20
C THR A 429 -2.23 -15.84 -17.79
N ASN A 430 -0.94 -16.09 -17.97
CA ASN A 430 0.04 -15.12 -18.47
C ASN A 430 -0.34 -14.58 -19.84
N GLY A 431 -0.32 -13.25 -19.97
CA GLY A 431 -0.61 -12.51 -21.19
C GLY A 431 0.09 -11.16 -21.21
N GLU A 432 -0.13 -10.37 -22.26
CA GLU A 432 0.54 -9.07 -22.40
C GLU A 432 0.21 -8.06 -21.29
N ARG A 433 -1.01 -8.13 -20.70
CA ARG A 433 -1.52 -7.18 -19.70
C ARG A 433 -2.08 -7.85 -18.45
N LEU A 434 -2.33 -9.14 -18.49
CA LEU A 434 -2.90 -9.94 -17.41
C LEU A 434 -1.90 -11.02 -17.02
N GLY A 435 -1.89 -11.45 -15.77
CA GLY A 435 -0.97 -12.45 -15.28
C GLY A 435 0.50 -12.02 -15.26
N THR A 436 0.80 -10.71 -15.34
CA THR A 436 2.17 -10.19 -15.53
C THR A 436 3.10 -10.45 -14.35
N TRP A 437 2.56 -10.86 -13.20
CA TRP A 437 3.27 -11.28 -12.00
C TRP A 437 2.97 -12.74 -11.61
N ASN A 438 2.28 -13.46 -12.48
CA ASN A 438 2.08 -14.90 -12.33
C ASN A 438 3.34 -15.63 -12.81
N PHE A 439 4.41 -15.49 -12.04
CA PHE A 439 5.70 -16.12 -12.35
C PHE A 439 5.58 -17.64 -12.46
N GLY A 440 4.71 -18.25 -11.67
CA GLY A 440 4.54 -19.70 -11.63
C GLY A 440 3.86 -20.33 -12.84
N GLY A 441 3.38 -19.53 -13.80
CA GLY A 441 2.70 -20.06 -14.99
C GLY A 441 1.37 -20.77 -14.69
N TYR A 442 0.73 -20.47 -13.54
CA TYR A 442 -0.59 -21.03 -13.23
C TYR A 442 -1.62 -20.62 -14.29
N SER A 443 -2.51 -21.54 -14.67
CA SER A 443 -3.57 -21.29 -15.62
C SER A 443 -4.84 -22.02 -15.21
N ASN A 444 -5.96 -21.30 -15.16
CA ASN A 444 -7.28 -21.87 -14.90
C ASN A 444 -8.32 -21.15 -15.75
N PRO A 445 -8.95 -21.84 -16.74
CA PRO A 445 -9.92 -21.20 -17.63
C PRO A 445 -11.09 -20.55 -16.91
N ARG A 446 -11.49 -21.05 -15.73
CA ARG A 446 -12.61 -20.46 -14.97
C ARG A 446 -12.24 -19.11 -14.37
N ILE A 447 -11.00 -18.95 -13.88
CA ILE A 447 -10.48 -17.66 -13.40
C ILE A 447 -10.41 -16.67 -14.59
N ASP A 448 -9.89 -17.11 -15.73
CA ASP A 448 -9.75 -16.29 -16.92
C ASP A 448 -11.11 -15.81 -17.46
N GLU A 449 -12.15 -16.65 -17.38
CA GLU A 449 -13.53 -16.29 -17.73
C GLU A 449 -14.16 -15.34 -16.70
N MET A 450 -13.90 -15.53 -15.41
CA MET A 450 -14.52 -14.71 -14.35
C MET A 450 -13.91 -13.31 -14.23
N LEU A 451 -12.61 -13.16 -14.46
CA LEU A 451 -11.93 -11.88 -14.22
C LEU A 451 -12.56 -10.69 -14.95
N PRO A 452 -12.84 -10.74 -16.27
CA PRO A 452 -13.53 -9.64 -16.96
C PRO A 452 -14.95 -9.38 -16.44
N LEU A 453 -15.64 -10.42 -15.95
CA LEU A 453 -16.97 -10.27 -15.33
C LEU A 453 -16.84 -9.56 -13.97
N ILE A 454 -15.89 -9.95 -13.12
CA ILE A 454 -15.58 -9.29 -11.82
C ILE A 454 -15.23 -7.80 -12.06
N GLN A 455 -14.45 -7.52 -13.10
CA GLN A 455 -14.03 -6.16 -13.43
C GLN A 455 -15.17 -5.25 -13.89
N SER A 456 -16.23 -5.82 -14.47
CA SER A 456 -17.35 -5.06 -15.04
C SER A 456 -18.66 -5.15 -14.25
N GLU A 457 -18.75 -6.04 -13.23
CA GLU A 457 -19.99 -6.24 -12.46
C GLU A 457 -20.22 -5.09 -11.50
N ILE A 458 -21.36 -4.41 -11.66
CA ILE A 458 -21.78 -3.27 -10.85
C ILE A 458 -22.63 -3.66 -9.63
N ASP A 459 -23.25 -4.84 -9.64
CA ASP A 459 -23.96 -5.36 -8.48
C ASP A 459 -22.94 -5.91 -7.46
N PRO A 460 -22.84 -5.34 -6.25
CA PRO A 460 -21.81 -5.71 -5.28
C PRO A 460 -21.96 -7.16 -4.78
N ASP A 461 -23.18 -7.68 -4.66
CA ASP A 461 -23.43 -9.04 -4.17
C ASP A 461 -23.07 -10.07 -5.26
N ALA A 462 -23.43 -9.81 -6.52
CA ALA A 462 -23.04 -10.64 -7.65
C ALA A 462 -21.52 -10.65 -7.84
N ARG A 463 -20.87 -9.49 -7.68
CA ARG A 463 -19.42 -9.36 -7.76
C ARG A 463 -18.72 -10.13 -6.62
N GLN A 464 -19.22 -9.99 -5.38
CA GLN A 464 -18.66 -10.72 -4.23
C GLN A 464 -18.78 -12.24 -4.41
N ALA A 465 -19.90 -12.73 -4.95
CA ALA A 465 -20.07 -14.15 -5.20
C ALA A 465 -19.02 -14.71 -6.19
N MET A 466 -18.66 -13.95 -7.22
CA MET A 466 -17.58 -14.33 -8.14
C MET A 466 -16.20 -14.28 -7.47
N LEU A 467 -15.95 -13.30 -6.61
CA LEU A 467 -14.70 -13.22 -5.83
C LEU A 467 -14.59 -14.37 -4.83
N ASP A 468 -15.69 -14.80 -4.22
CA ASP A 468 -15.74 -15.98 -3.33
C ASP A 468 -15.42 -17.26 -4.10
N GLU A 469 -15.97 -17.44 -5.31
CA GLU A 469 -15.65 -18.57 -6.20
C GLU A 469 -14.16 -18.56 -6.59
N ALA A 470 -13.62 -17.41 -6.97
CA ALA A 470 -12.21 -17.27 -7.32
C ALA A 470 -11.29 -17.59 -6.14
N ALA A 471 -11.60 -17.10 -4.94
CA ALA A 471 -10.85 -17.40 -3.73
C ALA A 471 -10.85 -18.91 -3.42
N ALA A 472 -12.01 -19.57 -3.57
CA ALA A 472 -12.12 -21.03 -3.39
C ALA A 472 -11.24 -21.80 -4.38
N ILE A 473 -11.21 -21.42 -5.66
CA ILE A 473 -10.36 -22.05 -6.68
C ILE A 473 -8.88 -21.88 -6.30
N VAL A 474 -8.46 -20.65 -5.94
CA VAL A 474 -7.07 -20.36 -5.56
C VAL A 474 -6.61 -21.22 -4.38
N GLN A 475 -7.48 -21.41 -3.38
CA GLN A 475 -7.17 -22.26 -2.22
C GLN A 475 -7.16 -23.75 -2.60
N GLN A 476 -8.15 -24.25 -3.35
CA GLN A 476 -8.25 -25.66 -3.75
C GLN A 476 -7.06 -26.09 -4.61
N ASP A 477 -6.65 -25.24 -5.53
CA ASP A 477 -5.52 -25.47 -6.42
C ASP A 477 -4.18 -25.20 -5.74
N ALA A 478 -4.20 -24.68 -4.50
CA ALA A 478 -3.00 -24.24 -3.78
C ALA A 478 -2.06 -23.44 -4.69
N VAL A 479 -2.64 -22.43 -5.40
CA VAL A 479 -1.90 -21.60 -6.36
C VAL A 479 -0.74 -20.90 -5.65
N TYR A 480 -1.02 -20.36 -4.47
CA TYR A 480 -0.05 -19.87 -3.50
C TYR A 480 -0.36 -20.44 -2.13
N ASN A 481 0.67 -20.67 -1.33
CA ASN A 481 0.48 -20.90 0.10
C ASN A 481 0.66 -19.57 0.85
N THR A 482 -0.45 -18.89 1.12
CA THR A 482 -0.46 -17.67 1.93
C THR A 482 -0.02 -17.99 3.35
N MET A 483 0.78 -17.12 3.95
CA MET A 483 1.30 -17.31 5.29
C MET A 483 0.73 -16.26 6.25
N TYR A 484 1.04 -15.00 6.03
CA TYR A 484 0.64 -13.94 6.96
C TYR A 484 0.51 -12.59 6.26
N VAL A 485 -0.20 -11.69 6.93
CA VAL A 485 -0.23 -10.26 6.61
C VAL A 485 0.94 -9.60 7.33
N GLN A 486 1.78 -8.86 6.58
CA GLN A 486 2.99 -8.23 7.11
C GLN A 486 2.62 -7.17 8.16
N PRO A 487 3.29 -7.12 9.33
CA PRO A 487 3.03 -6.10 10.33
C PRO A 487 3.58 -4.74 9.91
N LEU A 488 2.92 -3.68 10.38
CA LEU A 488 3.43 -2.32 10.41
C LEU A 488 3.85 -1.96 11.83
N LEU A 489 5.08 -1.54 12.03
CA LEU A 489 5.61 -1.16 13.33
C LEU A 489 6.15 0.27 13.24
N TRP A 490 5.39 1.24 13.75
CA TRP A 490 5.81 2.62 13.86
C TRP A 490 6.25 2.91 15.30
N GLY A 491 7.40 3.54 15.48
CA GLY A 491 7.81 4.07 16.79
C GLY A 491 7.28 5.49 16.95
N VAL A 492 6.52 5.76 17.99
CA VAL A 492 5.80 7.02 18.19
C VAL A 492 6.13 7.58 19.57
N ALA A 493 6.37 8.89 19.67
CA ALA A 493 6.50 9.59 20.94
C ALA A 493 5.13 9.67 21.64
N ASP A 494 5.13 9.55 22.98
CA ASP A 494 3.92 9.62 23.77
C ASP A 494 3.23 10.98 23.66
N GLY A 495 1.91 11.00 23.80
CA GLY A 495 1.11 12.23 23.66
C GLY A 495 0.86 12.65 22.21
N ILE A 496 1.12 11.79 21.24
CA ILE A 496 0.82 12.00 19.83
C ILE A 496 -0.28 11.03 19.39
N GLU A 497 -1.35 11.59 18.85
CA GLU A 497 -2.41 10.84 18.15
C GLU A 497 -2.17 10.93 16.65
N LEU A 498 -2.21 9.78 15.99
CA LEU A 498 -2.10 9.63 14.54
C LEU A 498 -2.83 8.37 14.07
N THR A 499 -2.97 8.18 12.78
CA THR A 499 -3.62 6.99 12.21
C THR A 499 -2.61 6.21 11.38
N GLN A 500 -2.39 4.95 11.74
CA GLN A 500 -1.63 3.99 10.93
C GLN A 500 -2.60 3.29 9.98
N ARG A 501 -2.39 3.46 8.68
CA ARG A 501 -3.22 2.84 7.64
C ARG A 501 -2.55 1.61 7.05
N PRO A 502 -3.33 0.63 6.54
CA PRO A 502 -2.79 -0.57 5.89
C PRO A 502 -1.97 -0.32 4.62
N ASP A 503 -2.08 0.86 3.98
CA ASP A 503 -1.23 1.25 2.84
C ASP A 503 0.13 1.79 3.26
N ASN A 504 0.37 1.90 4.57
CA ASN A 504 1.56 2.50 5.18
C ASN A 504 1.78 3.98 4.80
N PHE A 505 0.70 4.70 4.46
CA PHE A 505 0.81 6.13 4.19
C PHE A 505 0.62 6.94 5.47
N PHE A 506 1.62 7.76 5.77
CA PHE A 506 1.57 8.70 6.88
C PHE A 506 0.87 10.00 6.45
N ILE A 507 -0.20 10.38 7.16
CA ILE A 507 -1.08 11.51 6.81
C ILE A 507 -1.03 12.57 7.90
N LEU A 508 -0.32 13.67 7.65
CA LEU A 508 -0.08 14.77 8.59
C LEU A 508 -1.35 15.46 9.10
N ARG A 509 -2.37 15.60 8.25
CA ARG A 509 -3.62 16.28 8.65
C ARG A 509 -4.37 15.59 9.80
N TRP A 510 -3.96 14.38 10.19
CA TRP A 510 -4.54 13.64 11.31
C TRP A 510 -3.67 13.64 12.57
N VAL A 511 -2.52 14.32 12.54
CA VAL A 511 -1.60 14.35 13.69
C VAL A 511 -2.04 15.37 14.72
N ARG A 512 -2.18 14.93 15.97
CA ARG A 512 -2.42 15.80 17.12
C ARG A 512 -1.36 15.55 18.18
N MET A 513 -0.74 16.62 18.66
CA MET A 513 0.36 16.59 19.62
C MET A 513 -0.07 17.17 20.97
N GLY A 514 0.71 16.90 22.01
CA GLY A 514 0.51 17.44 23.33
C GLY A 514 -0.69 16.84 24.08
N LEU A 515 -1.11 15.62 23.74
CA LEU A 515 -2.20 14.94 24.43
C LEU A 515 -1.74 14.35 25.77
N PRO A 516 -2.63 14.24 26.78
CA PRO A 516 -2.30 13.54 28.01
C PRO A 516 -1.93 12.08 27.72
N VAL A 517 -0.83 11.63 28.32
CA VAL A 517 -0.44 10.21 28.31
C VAL A 517 -1.34 9.49 29.31
N GLU A 518 -2.12 8.49 28.88
CA GLU A 518 -3.02 7.69 29.73
C GLU A 518 -2.28 6.70 30.63
#